data_fabec9e2bf0fb17d6dafaa192c337ef5
#
_entry.id   fabec9e2bf0fb17d6dafaa192c337ef5
#
_cell.length_a   1.000
_cell.length_b   1.000
_cell.length_c   1.000
_cell.angle_alpha   90.00
_cell.angle_beta   90.00
_cell.angle_gamma   90.00
#
_symmetry.space_group_name_H-M   'P 1'
#
loop_
_entity.id
_entity.type
_entity.pdbx_description
1 polymer ?
#
loop_
_entity_poly.entity_id
_entity_poly.type
_entity_poly.pdbx_seq_one_letter_code
_entity_poly.pdbx_strand_id
1 'polypeptide(L)'
;MANDTSSSVGKILLGLLFALIGIGLLCIAVNLTLDRREFLSRAQTVNGIVSRLNAGGSHPEIAFTSVSGEAISYPQGGMIFGYQQGQSVRVHYLAEQPAGSAVIDDAGALWGPSGLLGCLGLMFAFAGLSKTCFRHGRRVSLK
;
A
#
# COMPACT_ATOMS: atom_id res chain seq x y z
N MET A 1 1.69 36.47 30.11
CA MET A 1 2.90 35.77 29.61
C MET A 1 2.86 34.24 29.69
N ALA A 2 1.89 33.60 30.37
CA ALA A 2 1.83 32.12 30.48
C ALA A 2 1.22 31.37 29.28
N ASN A 3 0.45 32.05 28.40
CA ASN A 3 -0.26 31.38 27.29
C ASN A 3 0.62 31.01 26.08
N ASP A 4 1.76 31.65 25.86
CA ASP A 4 2.61 31.38 24.67
C ASP A 4 3.43 30.10 24.77
N THR A 5 3.84 29.74 25.99
CA THR A 5 4.63 28.51 26.23
C THR A 5 3.78 27.26 26.08
N SER A 6 2.55 27.28 26.57
CA SER A 6 1.58 26.18 26.46
C SER A 6 1.22 25.89 24.99
N SER A 7 0.97 26.94 24.20
CA SER A 7 0.71 26.82 22.74
C SER A 7 1.90 26.23 21.97
N SER A 8 3.12 26.53 22.41
CA SER A 8 4.35 26.03 21.79
C SER A 8 4.61 24.57 22.05
N VAL A 9 4.41 24.09 23.27
CA VAL A 9 4.57 22.69 23.66
C VAL A 9 3.55 21.82 22.92
N GLY A 10 2.30 22.26 22.84
CA GLY A 10 1.26 21.56 22.09
C GLY A 10 1.61 21.35 20.60
N LYS A 11 2.18 22.36 19.93
CA LYS A 11 2.62 22.26 18.54
C LYS A 11 3.77 21.27 18.35
N ILE A 12 4.72 21.21 19.27
CA ILE A 12 5.83 20.26 19.24
C ILE A 12 5.32 18.84 19.43
N LEU A 13 4.47 18.62 20.44
CA LEU A 13 3.85 17.32 20.70
C LEU A 13 3.06 16.81 19.50
N LEU A 14 2.27 17.69 18.87
CA LEU A 14 1.54 17.34 17.65
C LEU A 14 2.50 17.00 16.50
N GLY A 15 3.59 17.75 16.32
CA GLY A 15 4.61 17.44 15.30
C GLY A 15 5.27 16.08 15.53
N LEU A 16 5.62 15.77 16.77
CA LEU A 16 6.18 14.47 17.14
C LEU A 16 5.18 13.33 16.90
N LEU A 17 3.91 13.54 17.24
CA LEU A 17 2.86 12.54 16.99
C LEU A 17 2.74 12.25 15.48
N PHE A 18 2.69 13.28 14.63
CA PHE A 18 2.65 13.10 13.18
C PHE A 18 3.89 12.39 12.65
N ALA A 19 5.08 12.75 13.15
CA ALA A 19 6.32 12.08 12.74
C ALA A 19 6.32 10.60 13.13
N LEU A 20 5.87 10.24 14.33
CA LEU A 20 5.75 8.85 14.79
C LEU A 20 4.76 8.04 13.94
N ILE A 21 3.59 8.63 13.64
CA ILE A 21 2.60 7.99 12.76
C ILE A 21 3.22 7.77 11.37
N GLY A 22 3.90 8.78 10.81
CA GLY A 22 4.56 8.69 9.51
C GLY A 22 5.62 7.58 9.46
N ILE A 23 6.47 7.49 10.47
CA ILE A 23 7.48 6.42 10.59
C ILE A 23 6.80 5.05 10.69
N GLY A 24 5.74 4.90 11.51
CA GLY A 24 4.99 3.66 11.63
C GLY A 24 4.41 3.19 10.29
N LEU A 25 3.78 4.10 9.53
CA LEU A 25 3.24 3.81 8.19
C LEU A 25 4.35 3.40 7.20
N LEU A 26 5.51 4.05 7.24
CA LEU A 26 6.66 3.69 6.40
C LEU A 26 7.18 2.29 6.74
N CYS A 27 7.30 1.95 8.01
CA CYS A 27 7.69 0.61 8.43
C CYS A 27 6.71 -0.46 7.90
N ILE A 28 5.40 -0.21 7.99
CA ILE A 28 4.38 -1.13 7.45
C ILE A 28 4.52 -1.23 5.93
N ALA A 29 4.69 -0.11 5.21
CA ALA A 29 4.85 -0.11 3.76
C ALA A 29 6.09 -0.91 3.31
N VAL A 30 7.20 -0.80 4.03
CA VAL A 30 8.42 -1.59 3.76
C VAL A 30 8.15 -3.08 3.98
N ASN A 31 7.55 -3.47 5.11
CA ASN A 31 7.23 -4.88 5.37
C ASN A 31 6.32 -5.47 4.27
N LEU A 32 5.23 -4.79 3.92
CA LEU A 32 4.34 -5.22 2.82
C LEU A 32 5.09 -5.37 1.49
N THR A 33 6.06 -4.49 1.22
CA THR A 33 6.89 -4.57 0.01
C THR A 33 7.80 -5.78 0.03
N LEU A 34 8.42 -6.10 1.18
CA LEU A 34 9.27 -7.27 1.34
C LEU A 34 8.47 -8.57 1.23
N ASP A 35 7.32 -8.65 1.90
CA ASP A 35 6.41 -9.81 1.82
C ASP A 35 5.95 -10.04 0.38
N ARG A 36 5.63 -8.97 -0.35
CA ARG A 36 5.23 -9.06 -1.76
C ARG A 36 6.37 -9.55 -2.66
N ARG A 37 7.60 -9.11 -2.40
CA ARG A 37 8.78 -9.60 -3.14
C ARG A 37 9.05 -11.07 -2.85
N GLU A 38 8.94 -11.50 -1.61
CA GLU A 38 9.07 -12.91 -1.24
C GLU A 38 8.00 -13.75 -1.91
N PHE A 39 6.74 -13.31 -1.86
CA PHE A 39 5.64 -13.94 -2.58
C PHE A 39 5.98 -14.13 -4.07
N LEU A 40 6.36 -13.07 -4.78
CA LEU A 40 6.67 -13.11 -6.20
C LEU A 40 7.86 -14.03 -6.54
N SER A 41 8.83 -14.17 -5.64
CA SER A 41 9.98 -15.06 -5.84
C SER A 41 9.62 -16.54 -5.80
N ARG A 42 8.49 -16.90 -5.17
CA ARG A 42 8.00 -18.27 -5.00
C ARG A 42 6.77 -18.57 -5.85
N ALA A 43 6.11 -17.53 -6.35
CA ALA A 43 4.85 -17.66 -7.08
C ALA A 43 5.03 -18.35 -8.44
N GLN A 44 4.08 -19.22 -8.76
CA GLN A 44 3.88 -19.73 -10.12
C GLN A 44 3.05 -18.72 -10.91
N THR A 45 3.26 -18.66 -12.21
CA THR A 45 2.56 -17.73 -13.10
C THR A 45 1.81 -18.52 -14.16
N VAL A 46 0.52 -18.23 -14.31
CA VAL A 46 -0.34 -18.81 -15.34
C VAL A 46 -1.19 -17.73 -16.00
N ASN A 47 -1.78 -18.07 -17.14
CA ASN A 47 -2.78 -17.20 -17.77
C ASN A 47 -4.16 -17.49 -17.15
N GLY A 48 -4.88 -16.41 -16.86
CA GLY A 48 -6.27 -16.42 -16.45
C GLY A 48 -7.11 -15.50 -17.33
N ILE A 49 -8.39 -15.47 -17.07
CA ILE A 49 -9.35 -14.57 -17.75
C ILE A 49 -10.21 -13.85 -16.71
N VAL A 50 -10.66 -12.66 -17.03
CA VAL A 50 -11.71 -11.96 -16.31
C VAL A 50 -13.03 -12.63 -16.65
N SER A 51 -13.55 -13.47 -15.74
CA SER A 51 -14.78 -14.22 -15.95
C SER A 51 -16.03 -13.36 -15.77
N ARG A 52 -15.96 -12.39 -14.86
CA ARG A 52 -17.08 -11.50 -14.52
C ARG A 52 -16.54 -10.19 -13.92
N LEU A 53 -17.33 -9.12 -14.02
CA LEU A 53 -17.08 -7.86 -13.32
C LEU A 53 -18.05 -7.72 -12.15
N ASN A 54 -17.52 -7.63 -10.94
CA ASN A 54 -18.27 -7.42 -9.71
C ASN A 54 -18.34 -5.91 -9.39
N ALA A 55 -19.28 -5.51 -8.52
CA ALA A 55 -19.38 -4.16 -7.96
C ALA A 55 -19.22 -3.02 -8.99
N GLY A 56 -19.97 -3.10 -10.09
CA GLY A 56 -19.96 -2.06 -11.13
C GLY A 56 -18.65 -1.99 -11.96
N GLY A 57 -17.88 -3.07 -12.00
CA GLY A 57 -16.66 -3.19 -12.80
C GLY A 57 -15.35 -2.91 -12.06
N SER A 58 -15.41 -2.62 -10.75
CA SER A 58 -14.22 -2.28 -9.97
C SER A 58 -13.49 -3.48 -9.34
N HIS A 59 -14.13 -4.65 -9.26
CA HIS A 59 -13.52 -5.88 -8.71
C HIS A 59 -13.80 -7.06 -9.65
N PRO A 60 -12.88 -7.36 -10.58
CA PRO A 60 -13.09 -8.46 -11.50
C PRO A 60 -12.97 -9.81 -10.79
N GLU A 61 -13.80 -10.76 -11.20
CA GLU A 61 -13.66 -12.17 -10.90
C GLU A 61 -12.67 -12.77 -11.90
N ILE A 62 -11.63 -13.39 -11.41
CA ILE A 62 -10.59 -13.99 -12.24
C ILE A 62 -10.71 -15.51 -12.19
N ALA A 63 -10.78 -16.13 -13.35
CA ALA A 63 -10.74 -17.60 -13.48
C ALA A 63 -9.41 -18.02 -14.12
N PHE A 64 -8.77 -19.04 -13.56
CA PHE A 64 -7.55 -19.63 -14.10
C PHE A 64 -7.48 -21.13 -13.78
N THR A 65 -6.62 -21.84 -14.48
CA THR A 65 -6.29 -23.24 -14.16
C THR A 65 -4.86 -23.30 -13.63
N SER A 66 -4.68 -23.87 -12.45
CA SER A 66 -3.35 -24.05 -11.85
C SER A 66 -2.50 -25.03 -12.66
N VAL A 67 -1.18 -25.07 -12.41
CA VAL A 67 -0.27 -26.05 -13.03
C VAL A 67 -0.68 -27.50 -12.68
N SER A 68 -1.31 -27.72 -11.51
CA SER A 68 -1.84 -29.02 -11.10
C SER A 68 -3.17 -29.40 -11.79
N GLY A 69 -3.74 -28.53 -12.63
CA GLY A 69 -5.00 -28.77 -13.34
C GLY A 69 -6.27 -28.37 -12.56
N GLU A 70 -6.14 -27.74 -11.41
CA GLU A 70 -7.26 -27.26 -10.62
C GLU A 70 -7.86 -25.98 -11.23
N ALA A 71 -9.17 -25.97 -11.49
CA ALA A 71 -9.90 -24.78 -11.95
C ALA A 71 -10.26 -23.91 -10.75
N ILE A 72 -9.80 -22.66 -10.76
CA ILE A 72 -9.95 -21.72 -9.64
C ILE A 72 -10.60 -20.45 -10.14
N SER A 73 -11.52 -19.91 -9.34
CA SER A 73 -12.09 -18.58 -9.52
C SER A 73 -12.01 -17.80 -8.21
N TYR A 74 -11.59 -16.53 -8.29
CA TYR A 74 -11.46 -15.67 -7.11
C TYR A 74 -11.76 -14.21 -7.45
N PRO A 75 -12.35 -13.44 -6.50
CA PRO A 75 -12.52 -12.01 -6.67
C PRO A 75 -11.19 -11.30 -6.48
N GLN A 76 -10.74 -10.58 -7.49
CA GLN A 76 -9.50 -9.80 -7.40
C GLN A 76 -9.74 -8.49 -6.65
N GLY A 77 -8.98 -8.29 -5.57
CA GLY A 77 -8.92 -7.04 -4.83
C GLY A 77 -7.76 -6.15 -5.27
N GLY A 78 -7.60 -5.00 -4.59
CA GLY A 78 -6.52 -4.05 -4.83
C GLY A 78 -6.99 -2.79 -5.56
N MET A 79 -6.03 -1.90 -5.86
CA MET A 79 -6.28 -0.64 -6.57
C MET A 79 -6.18 -0.86 -8.09
N ILE A 80 -7.17 -1.55 -8.64
CA ILE A 80 -7.20 -1.95 -10.05
C ILE A 80 -8.44 -1.38 -10.75
N PHE A 81 -8.30 -1.01 -12.02
CA PHE A 81 -9.35 -0.37 -12.80
C PHE A 81 -9.26 -0.76 -14.29
N GLY A 82 -10.38 -0.64 -15.00
CA GLY A 82 -10.40 -0.74 -16.46
C GLY A 82 -10.37 -2.14 -17.03
N TYR A 83 -10.61 -3.19 -16.23
CA TYR A 83 -10.72 -4.56 -16.72
C TYR A 83 -12.04 -4.80 -17.45
N GLN A 84 -11.99 -5.69 -18.45
CA GLN A 84 -13.17 -6.09 -19.24
C GLN A 84 -13.39 -7.59 -19.15
N GLN A 85 -14.65 -8.01 -19.16
CA GLN A 85 -14.99 -9.44 -19.19
C GLN A 85 -14.38 -10.11 -20.44
N GLY A 86 -13.80 -11.30 -20.26
CA GLY A 86 -13.07 -12.01 -21.31
C GLY A 86 -11.62 -11.56 -21.51
N GLN A 87 -11.17 -10.51 -20.84
CA GLN A 87 -9.78 -10.06 -20.91
C GLN A 87 -8.83 -11.11 -20.33
N SER A 88 -7.75 -11.43 -21.07
CA SER A 88 -6.68 -12.29 -20.58
C SER A 88 -5.79 -11.52 -19.59
N VAL A 89 -5.43 -12.16 -18.49
CA VAL A 89 -4.56 -11.63 -17.44
C VAL A 89 -3.54 -12.68 -17.01
N ARG A 90 -2.37 -12.24 -16.53
CA ARG A 90 -1.43 -13.12 -15.84
C ARG A 90 -1.78 -13.18 -14.37
N VAL A 91 -1.73 -14.38 -13.80
CA VAL A 91 -2.03 -14.64 -12.39
C VAL A 91 -0.81 -15.26 -11.73
N HIS A 92 -0.40 -14.67 -10.61
CA HIS A 92 0.61 -15.22 -9.70
C HIS A 92 -0.09 -15.90 -8.53
N TYR A 93 0.37 -17.09 -8.15
CA TYR A 93 -0.16 -17.82 -7.01
C TYR A 93 0.89 -18.75 -6.38
N LEU A 94 0.71 -19.11 -5.13
CA LEU A 94 1.53 -20.13 -4.45
C LEU A 94 0.90 -21.50 -4.63
N ALA A 95 1.73 -22.52 -4.97
CA ALA A 95 1.26 -23.88 -5.21
C ALA A 95 0.57 -24.50 -3.99
N GLU A 96 0.95 -24.09 -2.79
CA GLU A 96 0.41 -24.59 -1.53
C GLU A 96 -1.01 -24.05 -1.24
N GLN A 97 -1.36 -22.88 -1.78
CA GLN A 97 -2.66 -22.21 -1.58
C GLN A 97 -3.12 -21.48 -2.85
N PRO A 98 -3.44 -22.19 -3.93
CA PRO A 98 -3.67 -21.55 -5.21
C PRO A 98 -4.80 -20.51 -5.21
N ALA A 99 -5.94 -20.82 -4.57
CA ALA A 99 -7.08 -19.90 -4.49
C ALA A 99 -6.85 -18.73 -3.52
N GLY A 100 -6.18 -19.00 -2.39
CA GLY A 100 -5.99 -18.01 -1.32
C GLY A 100 -4.87 -17.01 -1.57
N SER A 101 -3.92 -17.36 -2.43
CA SER A 101 -2.74 -16.54 -2.74
C SER A 101 -2.81 -15.84 -4.10
N ALA A 102 -3.80 -16.19 -4.93
CA ALA A 102 -3.89 -15.71 -6.31
C ALA A 102 -4.01 -14.17 -6.39
N VAL A 103 -3.21 -13.58 -7.28
CA VAL A 103 -3.23 -12.16 -7.59
C VAL A 103 -2.84 -11.94 -9.06
N ILE A 104 -3.48 -11.00 -9.73
CA ILE A 104 -3.12 -10.64 -11.10
C ILE A 104 -1.80 -9.85 -11.13
N ASP A 105 -1.07 -9.96 -12.23
CA ASP A 105 0.14 -9.17 -12.52
C ASP A 105 -0.25 -7.73 -12.89
N ASP A 106 -0.65 -6.98 -11.91
CA ASP A 106 -1.05 -5.57 -12.03
C ASP A 106 -0.41 -4.75 -10.93
N ALA A 107 0.11 -3.58 -11.28
CA ALA A 107 0.82 -2.72 -10.32
C ALA A 107 -0.07 -2.28 -9.14
N GLY A 108 -1.34 -1.98 -9.39
CA GLY A 108 -2.29 -1.61 -8.34
C GLY A 108 -2.68 -2.78 -7.44
N ALA A 109 -2.73 -4.01 -7.98
CA ALA A 109 -2.97 -5.21 -7.20
C ALA A 109 -1.75 -5.62 -6.35
N LEU A 110 -0.55 -5.53 -6.94
CA LEU A 110 0.69 -5.96 -6.32
C LEU A 110 1.25 -4.92 -5.33
N TRP A 111 1.27 -3.66 -5.72
CA TRP A 111 2.00 -2.59 -5.02
C TRP A 111 1.11 -1.46 -4.50
N GLY A 112 -0.17 -1.44 -4.87
CA GLY A 112 -1.11 -0.38 -4.47
C GLY A 112 -1.14 -0.12 -2.96
N PRO A 113 -1.36 -1.14 -2.11
CA PRO A 113 -1.43 -0.95 -0.66
C PRO A 113 -0.12 -0.42 -0.05
N SER A 114 1.03 -0.98 -0.44
CA SER A 114 2.34 -0.54 0.06
C SER A 114 2.70 0.86 -0.43
N GLY A 115 2.41 1.18 -1.70
CA GLY A 115 2.62 2.50 -2.28
C GLY A 115 1.77 3.58 -1.60
N LEU A 116 0.48 3.30 -1.37
CA LEU A 116 -0.41 4.22 -0.67
C LEU A 116 0.08 4.51 0.76
N LEU A 117 0.40 3.47 1.52
CA LEU A 117 0.92 3.62 2.89
C LEU A 117 2.27 4.35 2.91
N GLY A 118 3.14 4.08 1.94
CA GLY A 118 4.41 4.78 1.79
C GLY A 118 4.23 6.28 1.54
N CYS A 119 3.35 6.66 0.62
CA CYS A 119 3.02 8.06 0.35
C CYS A 119 2.43 8.77 1.58
N LEU A 120 1.45 8.15 2.24
CA LEU A 120 0.87 8.69 3.47
C LEU A 120 1.92 8.83 4.58
N GLY A 121 2.77 7.82 4.75
CA GLY A 121 3.86 7.84 5.73
C GLY A 121 4.83 8.99 5.50
N LEU A 122 5.23 9.23 4.25
CA LEU A 122 6.08 10.37 3.89
C LEU A 122 5.40 11.71 4.16
N MET A 123 4.12 11.85 3.83
CA MET A 123 3.36 13.08 4.10
C MET A 123 3.27 13.38 5.60
N PHE A 124 2.96 12.39 6.42
CA PHE A 124 2.87 12.55 7.87
C PHE A 124 4.25 12.83 8.49
N ALA A 125 5.29 12.11 8.09
CA ALA A 125 6.66 12.34 8.56
C ALA A 125 7.12 13.76 8.21
N PHE A 126 6.92 14.22 6.98
CA PHE A 126 7.27 15.55 6.54
C PHE A 126 6.50 16.64 7.29
N ALA A 127 5.17 16.47 7.47
CA ALA A 127 4.33 17.40 8.23
C ALA A 127 4.76 17.48 9.71
N GLY A 128 5.18 16.35 10.29
CA GLY A 128 5.70 16.31 11.65
C GLY A 128 7.04 17.04 11.79
N LEU A 129 7.99 16.73 10.92
CA LEU A 129 9.33 17.32 10.93
C LEU A 129 9.31 18.83 10.63
N SER A 130 8.48 19.28 9.70
CA SER A 130 8.38 20.71 9.37
C SER A 130 7.92 21.55 10.57
N LYS A 131 7.04 21.04 11.42
CA LYS A 131 6.59 21.73 12.65
C LYS A 131 7.65 21.76 13.74
N THR A 132 8.58 20.82 13.75
CA THR A 132 9.67 20.76 14.73
C THR A 132 10.90 21.56 14.28
N CYS A 133 11.30 21.48 13.00
CA CYS A 133 12.52 22.13 12.48
C CYS A 133 12.37 23.61 12.18
N PHE A 134 11.23 24.09 11.68
CA PHE A 134 11.06 25.50 11.25
C PHE A 134 11.21 26.53 12.39
N ARG A 135 11.28 26.10 13.62
CA ARG A 135 11.38 26.94 14.80
C ARG A 135 12.82 27.16 15.30
N HIS A 136 13.76 26.31 14.90
CA HIS A 136 15.17 26.46 15.32
C HIS A 136 15.89 27.59 14.57
N GLY A 137 15.48 27.89 13.33
CA GLY A 137 16.09 28.93 12.51
C GLY A 137 15.74 30.37 12.90
N ARG A 138 14.67 30.61 13.70
CA ARG A 138 14.21 31.98 14.03
C ARG A 138 14.86 32.55 15.29
N ARG A 139 15.72 31.81 16.00
CA ARG A 139 16.43 32.29 17.21
C ARG A 139 17.85 32.77 16.98
N VAL A 140 18.40 32.71 15.76
CA VAL A 140 19.81 33.03 15.47
C VAL A 140 19.99 34.42 14.83
N SER A 141 18.94 35.19 14.59
CA SER A 141 19.06 36.50 13.93
C SER A 141 18.61 37.66 14.81
N LEU A 142 19.19 37.80 16.01
CA LEU A 142 19.18 39.04 16.81
C LEU A 142 20.41 39.07 17.73
N LYS A 143 21.57 39.38 17.18
CA LYS A 143 22.66 40.08 17.86
C LYS A 143 23.40 40.92 16.84
#